data_72e862870e4f5b6c4498ebc4cb91f4e6
#
_entry.id   72e862870e4f5b6c4498ebc4cb91f4e6
#
_cell.length_a   1.000
_cell.length_b   1.000
_cell.length_c   1.000
_cell.angle_alpha   90.00
_cell.angle_beta   90.00
_cell.angle_gamma   90.00
#
_symmetry.space_group_name_H-M   'P 1'
#
loop_
_entity.id
_entity.type
_entity.pdbx_description
1 polymer ?
#
loop_
_entity_poly.entity_id
_entity_poly.type
_entity_poly.pdbx_seq_one_letter_code
_entity_poly.pdbx_strand_id
1 'polypeptide(L)'
;MWVTDITEHLTREGVLYCAAVMDAYSRLIVGWSIAEHMCTELVTDALGMAIIRRQPDKQPDTERTILHSDHGSQYTSWAFGQRLRAAGLLASMGTVGDCYDNSMMESFWGTMQLELLDTKEWQTRNELATAIFAWIECWYNTKRRHSSIGMHSPAAFETLHTGPDQDH
;
A
#
# COMPACT_ATOMS: atom_id res chain seq x y z
N MET A 1 6.56 -10.05 1.36
CA MET A 1 6.27 -9.49 0.03
C MET A 1 5.36 -8.29 0.19
N TRP A 2 5.63 -7.24 -0.55
CA TRP A 2 4.77 -6.07 -0.66
C TRP A 2 4.10 -6.04 -2.04
N VAL A 3 2.89 -5.54 -2.09
CA VAL A 3 2.16 -5.28 -3.33
C VAL A 3 1.81 -3.79 -3.41
N THR A 4 1.84 -3.22 -4.60
CA THR A 4 1.55 -1.79 -4.80
C THR A 4 0.68 -1.59 -6.02
N ASP A 5 -0.17 -0.59 -5.94
CA ASP A 5 -1.06 -0.20 -7.03
C ASP A 5 -1.52 1.25 -6.86
N ILE A 6 -2.14 1.80 -7.89
CA ILE A 6 -2.69 3.15 -7.95
C ILE A 6 -4.18 3.08 -8.22
N THR A 7 -4.95 3.92 -7.55
CA THR A 7 -6.35 4.18 -7.89
C THR A 7 -6.58 5.67 -8.12
N GLU A 8 -7.72 6.01 -8.72
CA GLU A 8 -8.16 7.38 -8.90
C GLU A 8 -9.61 7.56 -8.48
N HIS A 9 -9.96 8.75 -8.05
CA HIS A 9 -11.34 9.11 -7.73
C HIS A 9 -11.63 10.57 -8.11
N LEU A 10 -12.83 10.81 -8.61
CA LEU A 10 -13.26 12.13 -9.05
C LEU A 10 -13.79 12.96 -7.87
N THR A 11 -13.35 14.22 -7.80
CA THR A 11 -13.95 15.25 -6.97
C THR A 11 -14.54 16.34 -7.85
N ARG A 12 -15.27 17.28 -7.28
CA ARG A 12 -15.77 18.45 -8.01
C ARG A 12 -14.65 19.33 -8.58
N GLU A 13 -13.50 19.35 -7.95
CA GLU A 13 -12.30 20.05 -8.44
C GLU A 13 -11.55 19.30 -9.53
N GLY A 14 -11.72 17.99 -9.63
CA GLY A 14 -11.03 17.10 -10.55
C GLY A 14 -10.58 15.80 -9.92
N VAL A 15 -9.78 15.03 -10.64
CA VAL A 15 -9.31 13.69 -10.22
C VAL A 15 -8.26 13.80 -9.12
N LEU A 16 -8.33 12.89 -8.16
CA LEU A 16 -7.31 12.63 -7.16
C LEU A 16 -6.78 11.21 -7.33
N TYR A 17 -5.45 11.05 -7.32
CA TYR A 17 -4.77 9.77 -7.43
C TYR A 17 -4.22 9.35 -6.07
N CYS A 18 -4.33 8.06 -5.76
CA CYS A 18 -3.77 7.46 -4.56
C CYS A 18 -2.94 6.24 -4.93
N ALA A 19 -1.68 6.22 -4.51
CA ALA A 19 -0.84 5.03 -4.55
C ALA A 19 -0.76 4.42 -3.16
N ALA A 20 -0.75 3.11 -3.07
CA ALA A 20 -0.59 2.39 -1.81
C ALA A 20 0.39 1.23 -1.94
N VAL A 21 1.09 0.94 -0.86
CA VAL A 21 1.96 -0.23 -0.69
C VAL A 21 1.40 -1.05 0.47
N MET A 22 1.06 -2.29 0.22
CA MET A 22 0.49 -3.22 1.19
C MET A 22 1.49 -4.32 1.52
N ASP A 23 1.64 -4.64 2.79
CA ASP A 23 2.29 -5.86 3.21
C ASP A 23 1.32 -7.05 2.99
N ALA A 24 1.70 -7.96 2.09
CA ALA A 24 0.84 -9.08 1.72
C ALA A 24 0.57 -10.06 2.86
N TYR A 25 1.47 -10.12 3.83
CA TYR A 25 1.33 -11.00 5.00
C TYR A 25 0.29 -10.50 5.99
N SER A 26 0.38 -9.23 6.38
CA SER A 26 -0.50 -8.64 7.41
C SER A 26 -1.66 -7.83 6.84
N ARG A 27 -1.65 -7.54 5.54
CA ARG A 27 -2.57 -6.59 4.87
C ARG A 27 -2.43 -5.15 5.33
N LEU A 28 -1.40 -4.82 6.12
CA LEU A 28 -1.13 -3.46 6.55
C LEU A 28 -0.75 -2.59 5.34
N ILE A 29 -1.35 -1.42 5.24
CA ILE A 29 -0.87 -0.41 4.31
C ILE A 29 0.35 0.25 4.93
N VAL A 30 1.52 -0.11 4.43
CA VAL A 30 2.81 0.34 4.95
C VAL A 30 3.26 1.65 4.36
N GLY A 31 2.73 2.01 3.20
CA GLY A 31 2.99 3.29 2.55
C GLY A 31 1.85 3.71 1.64
N TRP A 32 1.64 5.00 1.50
CA TRP A 32 0.64 5.58 0.61
C TRP A 32 0.98 7.02 0.29
N SER A 33 0.47 7.50 -0.81
CA SER A 33 0.67 8.86 -1.29
C SER A 33 -0.53 9.31 -2.11
N ILE A 34 -0.77 10.60 -2.15
CA ILE A 34 -1.88 11.21 -2.88
C ILE A 34 -1.35 12.35 -3.74
N ALA A 35 -1.81 12.44 -4.98
CA ALA A 35 -1.42 13.51 -5.89
C ALA A 35 -2.57 13.89 -6.85
N GLU A 36 -2.48 15.08 -7.43
CA GLU A 36 -3.41 15.56 -8.45
C GLU A 36 -3.12 14.99 -9.83
N HIS A 37 -1.92 14.45 -10.03
CA HIS A 37 -1.46 13.89 -11.29
C HIS A 37 -0.87 12.49 -11.09
N MET A 38 -1.05 11.63 -12.08
CA MET A 38 -0.40 10.33 -12.13
C MET A 38 1.04 10.52 -12.61
N CYS A 39 1.96 10.61 -11.67
CA CYS A 39 3.38 10.86 -11.91
C CYS A 39 4.27 9.86 -11.15
N THR A 40 5.54 9.82 -11.47
CA THR A 40 6.51 8.92 -10.80
C THR A 40 6.61 9.22 -9.30
N GLU A 41 6.54 10.48 -8.90
CA GLU A 41 6.60 10.91 -7.50
C GLU A 41 5.49 10.28 -6.66
N LEU A 42 4.30 10.09 -7.22
CA LEU A 42 3.20 9.43 -6.53
C LEU A 42 3.59 8.05 -5.99
N VAL A 43 4.21 7.23 -6.82
CA VAL A 43 4.63 5.87 -6.42
C VAL A 43 5.92 5.87 -5.61
N THR A 44 6.87 6.76 -5.89
CA THR A 44 8.11 6.87 -5.11
C THR A 44 7.86 7.39 -3.71
N ASP A 45 6.90 8.28 -3.50
CA ASP A 45 6.52 8.79 -2.19
C ASP A 45 5.83 7.71 -1.34
N ALA A 46 4.91 6.96 -1.93
CA ALA A 46 4.29 5.80 -1.27
C ALA A 46 5.34 4.76 -0.84
N LEU A 47 6.25 4.43 -1.74
CA LEU A 47 7.37 3.53 -1.47
C LEU A 47 8.30 4.09 -0.39
N GLY A 48 8.60 5.39 -0.42
CA GLY A 48 9.42 6.07 0.59
C GLY A 48 8.84 5.94 1.99
N MET A 49 7.54 6.12 2.15
CA MET A 49 6.85 5.91 3.42
C MET A 49 6.98 4.45 3.90
N ALA A 50 6.79 3.49 3.01
CA ALA A 50 6.92 2.06 3.32
C ALA A 50 8.34 1.71 3.77
N ILE A 51 9.36 2.24 3.09
CA ILE A 51 10.78 2.04 3.44
C ILE A 51 11.09 2.58 4.83
N ILE A 52 10.61 3.78 5.15
CA ILE A 52 10.82 4.40 6.47
C ILE A 52 10.16 3.57 7.57
N ARG A 53 8.96 3.08 7.34
CA ARG A 53 8.21 2.27 8.33
C ARG A 53 8.82 0.88 8.55
N ARG A 54 9.30 0.24 7.50
CA ARG A 54 9.72 -1.17 7.53
C ARG A 54 11.22 -1.39 7.54
N GLN A 55 12.02 -0.43 7.10
CA GLN A 55 13.49 -0.49 7.04
C GLN A 55 14.00 -1.81 6.41
N PRO A 56 13.59 -2.14 5.16
CA PRO A 56 13.90 -3.43 4.54
C PRO A 56 15.40 -3.64 4.30
N ASP A 57 16.18 -2.58 4.24
CA ASP A 57 17.65 -2.61 4.12
C ASP A 57 18.35 -3.21 5.36
N LYS A 58 17.65 -3.28 6.48
CA LYS A 58 18.16 -3.93 7.72
C LYS A 58 17.89 -5.42 7.79
N GLN A 59 17.13 -5.96 6.83
CA GLN A 59 16.87 -7.40 6.76
C GLN A 59 18.07 -8.14 6.14
N PRO A 60 18.32 -9.40 6.55
CA PRO A 60 19.35 -10.23 5.92
C PRO A 60 19.09 -10.39 4.42
N ASP A 61 20.16 -10.50 3.63
CA ASP A 61 20.07 -10.71 2.17
C ASP A 61 19.22 -11.92 1.76
N THR A 62 19.14 -12.92 2.64
CA THR A 62 18.33 -14.14 2.45
C THR A 62 16.82 -13.90 2.63
N GLU A 63 16.43 -12.77 3.19
CA GLU A 63 15.04 -12.43 3.52
C GLU A 63 14.58 -11.13 2.85
N ARG A 64 15.18 -10.78 1.70
CA ARG A 64 14.84 -9.55 1.00
C ARG A 64 13.36 -9.49 0.64
N THR A 65 12.77 -8.36 0.94
CA THR A 65 11.38 -8.08 0.58
C THR A 65 11.23 -7.89 -0.93
N ILE A 66 10.29 -8.59 -1.51
CA ILE A 66 9.91 -8.44 -2.91
C ILE A 66 8.77 -7.43 -2.98
N LEU A 67 8.91 -6.43 -3.84
CA LEU A 67 7.82 -5.52 -4.21
C LEU A 67 7.25 -5.94 -5.55
N HIS A 68 5.98 -6.31 -5.55
CA HIS A 68 5.22 -6.64 -6.75
C HIS A 68 4.41 -5.43 -7.21
N SER A 69 4.54 -5.07 -8.49
CA SER A 69 3.75 -4.02 -9.15
C SER A 69 3.27 -4.49 -10.52
N ASP A 70 2.28 -3.82 -11.07
CA ASP A 70 1.91 -4.01 -12.46
C ASP A 70 2.93 -3.34 -13.42
N HIS A 71 2.68 -3.44 -14.73
CA HIS A 71 3.55 -2.87 -15.78
C HIS A 71 3.31 -1.37 -16.04
N GLY A 72 2.66 -0.64 -15.14
CA GLY A 72 2.43 0.80 -15.30
C GLY A 72 3.74 1.58 -15.47
N SER A 73 3.71 2.64 -16.29
CA SER A 73 4.90 3.45 -16.61
C SER A 73 5.56 4.08 -15.38
N GLN A 74 4.80 4.36 -14.32
CA GLN A 74 5.29 4.90 -13.06
C GLN A 74 6.23 3.92 -12.35
N TYR A 75 5.91 2.61 -12.41
CA TYR A 75 6.69 1.55 -11.78
C TYR A 75 7.92 1.14 -12.59
N THR A 76 7.95 1.44 -13.88
CA THR A 76 9.10 1.18 -14.77
C THR A 76 10.07 2.35 -14.84
N SER A 77 9.79 3.45 -14.15
CA SER A 77 10.67 4.63 -14.15
C SER A 77 12.02 4.35 -13.51
N TRP A 78 13.04 5.05 -13.98
CA TRP A 78 14.38 4.97 -13.42
C TRP A 78 14.43 5.35 -11.95
N ALA A 79 13.73 6.42 -11.55
CA ALA A 79 13.68 6.91 -10.18
C ALA A 79 13.08 5.88 -9.23
N PHE A 80 12.00 5.21 -9.63
CA PHE A 80 11.38 4.14 -8.85
C PHE A 80 12.33 2.95 -8.68
N GLY A 81 12.98 2.52 -9.76
CA GLY A 81 13.97 1.44 -9.72
C GLY A 81 15.18 1.75 -8.85
N GLN A 82 15.67 2.99 -8.87
CA GLN A 82 16.75 3.43 -7.99
C GLN A 82 16.35 3.37 -6.51
N ARG A 83 15.14 3.79 -6.19
CA ARG A 83 14.64 3.75 -4.82
C ARG A 83 14.51 2.32 -4.29
N LEU A 84 14.05 1.40 -5.13
CA LEU A 84 13.99 -0.03 -4.81
C LEU A 84 15.37 -0.58 -4.48
N ARG A 85 16.33 -0.35 -5.36
CA ARG A 85 17.71 -0.84 -5.19
C ARG A 85 18.38 -0.27 -3.95
N ALA A 86 18.24 1.02 -3.71
CA ALA A 86 18.80 1.69 -2.54
C ALA A 86 18.23 1.15 -1.21
N ALA A 87 16.99 0.69 -1.23
CA ALA A 87 16.32 0.10 -0.06
C ALA A 87 16.55 -1.42 0.07
N GLY A 88 17.31 -2.05 -0.82
CA GLY A 88 17.53 -3.50 -0.80
C GLY A 88 16.32 -4.34 -1.20
N LEU A 89 15.33 -3.74 -1.86
CA LEU A 89 14.14 -4.42 -2.33
C LEU A 89 14.37 -5.10 -3.67
N LEU A 90 13.66 -6.20 -3.90
CA LEU A 90 13.62 -6.89 -5.17
C LEU A 90 12.32 -6.52 -5.91
N ALA A 91 12.44 -6.16 -7.17
CA ALA A 91 11.28 -5.88 -8.01
C ALA A 91 10.72 -7.17 -8.64
N SER A 92 9.40 -7.30 -8.64
CA SER A 92 8.68 -8.31 -9.41
C SER A 92 7.60 -7.63 -10.23
N MET A 93 7.61 -7.86 -11.54
CA MET A 93 6.65 -7.28 -12.47
C MET A 93 6.08 -8.39 -13.34
N GLY A 94 4.79 -8.67 -13.17
CA GLY A 94 3.98 -9.42 -14.12
C GLY A 94 4.47 -10.81 -14.51
N THR A 95 4.59 -11.77 -13.60
CA THR A 95 4.79 -13.18 -13.93
C THR A 95 3.65 -14.07 -13.39
N VAL A 96 3.66 -15.33 -13.80
CA VAL A 96 2.64 -16.33 -13.44
C VAL A 96 2.54 -16.49 -11.92
N GLY A 97 1.45 -16.03 -11.34
CA GLY A 97 1.20 -15.91 -9.88
C GLY A 97 0.51 -14.59 -9.52
N ASP A 98 0.53 -13.66 -10.44
CA ASP A 98 0.12 -12.27 -10.28
C ASP A 98 -1.38 -12.08 -10.00
N CYS A 99 -2.24 -13.03 -10.39
CA CYS A 99 -3.67 -12.94 -10.12
C CYS A 99 -4.00 -12.83 -8.64
N TYR A 100 -3.19 -13.43 -7.76
CA TYR A 100 -3.42 -13.37 -6.32
C TYR A 100 -2.99 -12.02 -5.73
N ASP A 101 -1.85 -11.52 -6.19
CA ASP A 101 -1.29 -10.25 -5.72
C ASP A 101 -2.14 -9.07 -6.19
N ASN A 102 -2.58 -9.07 -7.45
CA ASN A 102 -3.51 -8.09 -7.97
C ASN A 102 -4.85 -8.12 -7.22
N SER A 103 -5.36 -9.32 -6.87
CA SER A 103 -6.63 -9.45 -6.16
C SER A 103 -6.60 -8.85 -4.75
N MET A 104 -5.44 -8.82 -4.10
CA MET A 104 -5.29 -8.15 -2.80
C MET A 104 -5.48 -6.64 -2.90
N MET A 105 -4.86 -6.00 -3.91
CA MET A 105 -5.02 -4.57 -4.14
C MET A 105 -6.41 -4.22 -4.68
N GLU A 106 -6.99 -5.04 -5.56
CA GLU A 106 -8.39 -4.88 -5.99
C GLU A 106 -9.35 -4.96 -4.82
N SER A 107 -9.15 -5.90 -3.90
CA SER A 107 -9.94 -6.03 -2.67
C SER A 107 -9.79 -4.81 -1.77
N PHE A 108 -8.58 -4.28 -1.63
CA PHE A 108 -8.33 -3.05 -0.86
C PHE A 108 -9.05 -1.84 -1.47
N TRP A 109 -8.89 -1.62 -2.77
CA TRP A 109 -9.57 -0.51 -3.46
C TRP A 109 -11.08 -0.66 -3.45
N GLY A 110 -11.60 -1.87 -3.65
CA GLY A 110 -13.03 -2.16 -3.58
C GLY A 110 -13.61 -1.86 -2.19
N THR A 111 -12.88 -2.19 -1.13
CA THR A 111 -13.26 -1.87 0.24
C THR A 111 -13.26 -0.36 0.49
N MET A 112 -12.23 0.36 0.04
CA MET A 112 -12.17 1.82 0.13
C MET A 112 -13.32 2.46 -0.67
N GLN A 113 -13.63 1.93 -1.84
CA GLN A 113 -14.73 2.42 -2.67
C GLN A 113 -16.05 2.37 -1.92
N LEU A 114 -16.38 1.22 -1.34
CA LEU A 114 -17.65 1.01 -0.64
C LEU A 114 -17.71 1.74 0.71
N GLU A 115 -16.64 1.72 1.48
CA GLU A 115 -16.63 2.24 2.85
C GLU A 115 -16.37 3.75 2.92
N LEU A 116 -15.74 4.32 1.92
CA LEU A 116 -15.34 5.73 1.90
C LEU A 116 -15.80 6.48 0.65
N LEU A 117 -15.35 6.08 -0.53
CA LEU A 117 -15.42 6.90 -1.73
C LEU A 117 -16.87 7.11 -2.21
N ASP A 118 -17.69 6.07 -2.16
CA ASP A 118 -19.10 6.11 -2.59
C ASP A 118 -20.05 6.64 -1.51
N THR A 119 -19.57 7.01 -0.33
CA THR A 119 -20.44 7.44 0.79
C THR A 119 -21.00 8.86 0.58
N LYS A 120 -20.32 9.66 -0.21
CA LYS A 120 -20.75 11.04 -0.53
C LYS A 120 -20.06 11.57 -1.77
N GLU A 121 -20.52 12.74 -2.24
CA GLU A 121 -19.85 13.51 -3.27
C GLU A 121 -18.76 14.39 -2.66
N TRP A 122 -17.54 14.29 -3.17
CA TRP A 122 -16.38 15.01 -2.69
C TRP A 122 -16.25 16.36 -3.40
N GLN A 123 -16.21 17.45 -2.66
CA GLN A 123 -16.16 18.80 -3.22
C GLN A 123 -14.75 19.19 -3.63
N THR A 124 -13.77 18.90 -2.78
CA THR A 124 -12.37 19.27 -3.01
C THR A 124 -11.44 18.07 -2.90
N ARG A 125 -10.30 18.13 -3.58
CA ARG A 125 -9.23 17.15 -3.45
C ARG A 125 -8.71 17.07 -2.01
N ASN A 126 -8.59 18.20 -1.34
CA ASN A 126 -8.11 18.24 0.05
C ASN A 126 -9.08 17.55 1.02
N GLU A 127 -10.38 17.73 0.83
CA GLU A 127 -11.40 17.02 1.61
C GLU A 127 -11.25 15.51 1.46
N LEU A 128 -11.13 15.02 0.23
CA LEU A 128 -10.97 13.60 -0.05
C LEU A 128 -9.62 13.07 0.47
N ALA A 129 -8.53 13.81 0.28
CA ALA A 129 -7.21 13.43 0.77
C ALA A 129 -7.19 13.25 2.30
N THR A 130 -7.81 14.18 3.03
CA THR A 130 -7.93 14.09 4.50
C THR A 130 -8.76 12.88 4.92
N ALA A 131 -9.83 12.58 4.20
CA ALA A 131 -10.68 11.41 4.48
C ALA A 131 -9.96 10.09 4.18
N ILE A 132 -9.18 10.00 3.10
CA ILE A 132 -8.36 8.82 2.78
C ILE A 132 -7.31 8.60 3.88
N PHE A 133 -6.61 9.65 4.32
CA PHE A 133 -5.67 9.59 5.43
C PHE A 133 -6.31 8.96 6.68
N ALA A 134 -7.44 9.50 7.12
CA ALA A 134 -8.14 9.01 8.30
C ALA A 134 -8.63 7.57 8.12
N TRP A 135 -9.12 7.23 6.93
CA TRP A 135 -9.61 5.88 6.66
C TRP A 135 -8.49 4.84 6.68
N ILE A 136 -7.33 5.13 6.07
CA ILE A 136 -6.18 4.21 6.07
C ILE A 136 -5.57 4.10 7.46
N GLU A 137 -5.20 5.21 8.10
CA GLU A 137 -4.41 5.21 9.33
C GLU A 137 -5.23 4.93 10.59
N CYS A 138 -6.46 5.44 10.65
CA CYS A 138 -7.29 5.34 11.86
C CYS A 138 -8.33 4.23 11.80
N TRP A 139 -8.62 3.68 10.64
CA TRP A 139 -9.64 2.64 10.48
C TRP A 139 -9.08 1.36 9.85
N TYR A 140 -8.62 1.40 8.60
CA TYR A 140 -8.18 0.20 7.88
C TYR A 140 -7.05 -0.52 8.60
N ASN A 141 -5.97 0.15 8.90
CA ASN A 141 -4.80 -0.45 9.52
C ASN A 141 -5.03 -0.88 10.97
N THR A 142 -5.83 -0.14 11.73
CA THR A 142 -5.91 -0.28 13.19
C THR A 142 -7.17 -0.95 13.69
N LYS A 143 -8.28 -0.92 12.94
CA LYS A 143 -9.59 -1.39 13.43
C LYS A 143 -10.30 -2.36 12.49
N ARG A 144 -10.14 -2.20 11.16
CA ARG A 144 -10.86 -3.03 10.21
C ARG A 144 -10.38 -4.47 10.28
N ARG A 145 -11.31 -5.39 10.52
CA ARG A 145 -11.03 -6.82 10.62
C ARG A 145 -11.04 -7.50 9.25
N HIS A 146 -10.17 -8.48 9.07
CA HIS A 146 -10.06 -9.25 7.83
C HIS A 146 -10.10 -10.75 8.12
N SER A 147 -10.99 -11.46 7.43
CA SER A 147 -11.14 -12.92 7.59
C SER A 147 -9.85 -13.68 7.22
N SER A 148 -9.11 -13.20 6.23
CA SER A 148 -7.86 -13.83 5.78
C SER A 148 -6.71 -13.79 6.80
N ILE A 149 -6.82 -12.95 7.82
CA ILE A 149 -5.85 -12.84 8.92
C ILE A 149 -6.53 -13.08 10.28
N GLY A 150 -7.46 -14.02 10.33
CA GLY A 150 -8.09 -14.48 11.56
C GLY A 150 -9.02 -13.45 12.21
N MET A 151 -9.68 -12.60 11.44
CA MET A 151 -10.57 -11.55 11.93
C MET A 151 -9.89 -10.49 12.79
N HIS A 152 -8.58 -10.32 12.63
CA HIS A 152 -7.82 -9.23 13.23
C HIS A 152 -7.75 -8.02 12.31
N SER A 153 -7.48 -6.85 12.87
CA SER A 153 -7.00 -5.73 12.06
C SER A 153 -5.54 -5.97 11.67
N PRO A 154 -5.05 -5.36 10.58
CA PRO A 154 -3.66 -5.51 10.17
C PRO A 154 -2.66 -5.22 11.29
N ALA A 155 -2.83 -4.13 12.02
CA ALA A 155 -1.94 -3.77 13.12
C ALA A 155 -2.01 -4.77 14.29
N ALA A 156 -3.21 -5.24 14.65
CA ALA A 156 -3.36 -6.26 15.71
C ALA A 156 -2.75 -7.60 15.29
N PHE A 157 -2.90 -7.98 14.02
CA PHE A 157 -2.28 -9.20 13.49
C PHE A 157 -0.75 -9.14 13.58
N GLU A 158 -0.15 -8.02 13.21
CA GLU A 158 1.30 -7.85 13.34
C GLU A 158 1.77 -7.92 14.79
N THR A 159 1.06 -7.25 15.71
CA THR A 159 1.40 -7.30 17.14
C THR A 159 1.41 -8.74 17.69
N LEU A 160 0.49 -9.58 17.25
CA LEU A 160 0.41 -10.98 17.66
C LEU A 160 1.54 -11.85 17.09
N HIS A 161 2.10 -11.49 15.93
CA HIS A 161 3.09 -12.30 15.22
C HIS A 161 4.51 -11.74 15.27
N THR A 162 4.69 -10.51 15.78
CA THR A 162 5.99 -9.85 15.97
C THR A 162 6.34 -9.65 17.46
N GLY A 163 5.56 -10.23 18.37
CA GLY A 163 5.87 -10.24 19.78
C GLY A 163 7.24 -10.88 20.03
N PRO A 164 7.97 -10.50 21.10
CA PRO A 164 9.29 -11.05 21.37
C PRO A 164 9.22 -12.57 21.41
N ASP A 165 10.18 -13.21 20.76
CA ASP A 165 10.39 -14.65 20.81
C ASP A 165 10.12 -15.15 22.22
N GLN A 166 9.13 -16.03 22.33
CA GLN A 166 8.97 -16.80 23.57
C GLN A 166 10.12 -17.80 23.57
N ASP A 167 11.22 -17.37 24.16
CA ASP A 167 12.27 -18.27 24.60
C ASP A 167 11.64 -19.39 25.44
N HIS A 168 11.68 -20.58 24.88
CA HIS A 168 11.59 -21.83 25.61
C HIS A 168 12.66 -22.80 25.15
#